data_b85f23e96e07db2eef14370ab4008cc8
#
_entry.id   b85f23e96e07db2eef14370ab4008cc8
#
_cell.length_a   1.000
_cell.length_b   1.000
_cell.length_c   1.000
_cell.angle_alpha   90.00
_cell.angle_beta   90.00
_cell.angle_gamma   90.00
#
_symmetry.space_group_name_H-M   'P 1'
#
loop_
_entity.id
_entity.type
_entity.pdbx_description
1 polymer ?
#
loop_
_entity_poly.entity_id
_entity_poly.type
_entity_poly.pdbx_seq_one_letter_code
_entity_poly.pdbx_strand_id
1 'polypeptide(L)'
;MPERPGCHLDYDDRCVIEEGIEAGLSASAIARRLEVSPSTVTREVKANRHGRPSRAKAVRPARKCANYDGCRRFRDVCGSCSQEGRRGACRLCGLASCPDLCPDFAPRVCALLDRWPYLCRCDKARRARCDLPKFRYDARKAQDGLATLSWTVS
;
A
#
# COMPACT_ATOMS: atom_id res chain seq x y z
N MET A 1 -12.16 18.86 23.62
CA MET A 1 -12.26 19.89 22.59
C MET A 1 -13.30 19.51 21.58
N PRO A 2 -14.22 20.40 21.24
CA PRO A 2 -15.21 20.07 20.21
C PRO A 2 -14.51 19.89 18.87
N GLU A 3 -14.81 18.77 18.23
CA GLU A 3 -14.40 18.54 16.84
C GLU A 3 -15.01 19.62 15.96
N ARG A 4 -14.28 20.08 14.97
CA ARG A 4 -14.84 20.97 13.95
C ARG A 4 -15.92 20.20 13.18
N PRO A 5 -17.22 20.44 13.40
CA PRO A 5 -18.24 19.67 12.72
C PRO A 5 -18.24 19.96 11.23
N GLY A 6 -18.14 18.89 10.42
CA GLY A 6 -18.20 18.96 8.96
C GLY A 6 -16.97 19.58 8.30
N CYS A 7 -15.86 19.71 9.00
CA CYS A 7 -14.64 20.29 8.42
C CYS A 7 -13.88 19.24 7.60
N HIS A 8 -13.81 19.44 6.31
CA HIS A 8 -12.89 18.71 5.46
C HIS A 8 -11.46 19.21 5.72
N LEU A 9 -10.50 18.29 5.77
CA LEU A 9 -9.10 18.64 5.87
C LEU A 9 -8.67 19.39 4.62
N ASP A 10 -8.09 20.56 4.82
CA ASP A 10 -7.51 21.34 3.73
C ASP A 10 -6.03 20.96 3.50
N TYR A 11 -5.39 21.67 2.57
CA TYR A 11 -3.99 21.40 2.25
C TYR A 11 -3.06 21.68 3.44
N ASP A 12 -3.31 22.74 4.20
CA ASP A 12 -2.49 23.09 5.37
C ASP A 12 -2.62 22.01 6.45
N ASP A 13 -3.83 21.51 6.69
CA ASP A 13 -4.08 20.40 7.61
C ASP A 13 -3.30 19.14 7.17
N ARG A 14 -3.26 18.86 5.87
CA ARG A 14 -2.51 17.74 5.31
C ARG A 14 -1.00 17.90 5.45
N CYS A 15 -0.50 19.13 5.33
CA CYS A 15 0.91 19.42 5.61
C CYS A 15 1.26 19.14 7.08
N VAL A 16 0.39 19.51 8.00
CA VAL A 16 0.57 19.21 9.43
C VAL A 16 0.60 17.68 9.68
N ILE A 17 -0.24 16.93 8.99
CA ILE A 17 -0.23 15.45 9.06
C ILE A 17 1.10 14.91 8.55
N GLU A 18 1.57 15.35 7.38
CA GLU A 18 2.82 14.91 6.79
C GLU A 18 4.01 15.20 7.70
N GLU A 19 4.13 16.42 8.18
CA GLU A 19 5.20 16.84 9.11
C GLU A 19 5.15 16.04 10.42
N GLY A 20 3.95 15.82 10.95
CA GLY A 20 3.76 15.03 12.17
C GLY A 20 4.20 13.58 12.00
N ILE A 21 3.91 12.96 10.85
CA ILE A 21 4.35 11.61 10.52
C ILE A 21 5.88 11.56 10.42
N GLU A 22 6.50 12.51 9.74
CA GLU A 22 7.96 12.62 9.62
C GLU A 22 8.64 12.80 10.97
N ALA A 23 8.01 13.57 11.86
CA ALA A 23 8.49 13.76 13.22
C ALA A 23 8.24 12.56 14.15
N GLY A 24 7.55 11.53 13.68
CA GLY A 24 7.26 10.33 14.47
C GLY A 24 6.12 10.49 15.47
N LEU A 25 5.23 11.47 15.27
CA LEU A 25 4.10 11.71 16.15
C LEU A 25 3.02 10.65 16.00
N SER A 26 2.29 10.38 17.09
CA SER A 26 1.10 9.53 17.05
C SER A 26 -0.07 10.23 16.35
N ALA A 27 -1.03 9.44 15.88
CA ALA A 27 -2.26 9.97 15.30
C ALA A 27 -2.99 10.92 16.27
N SER A 28 -3.01 10.56 17.55
CA SER A 28 -3.62 11.41 18.60
C SER A 28 -2.90 12.74 18.79
N ALA A 29 -1.59 12.76 18.71
CA ALA A 29 -0.80 13.99 18.81
C ALA A 29 -1.05 14.92 17.62
N ILE A 30 -1.11 14.37 16.41
CA ILE A 30 -1.44 15.13 15.20
C ILE A 30 -2.88 15.67 15.27
N ALA A 31 -3.81 14.81 15.67
CA ALA A 31 -5.23 15.17 15.82
C ALA A 31 -5.43 16.34 16.78
N ARG A 32 -4.70 16.36 17.90
CA ARG A 32 -4.73 17.48 18.83
C ARG A 32 -4.28 18.80 18.20
N ARG A 33 -3.25 18.77 17.36
CA ARG A 33 -2.78 19.96 16.64
C ARG A 33 -3.82 20.51 15.66
N LEU A 34 -4.56 19.59 15.03
CA LEU A 34 -5.59 19.94 14.04
C LEU A 34 -6.98 20.15 14.64
N GLU A 35 -7.15 19.89 15.94
CA GLU A 35 -8.45 19.95 16.62
C GLU A 35 -9.50 19.04 15.95
N VAL A 36 -9.07 17.85 15.56
CA VAL A 36 -9.90 16.80 14.96
C VAL A 36 -9.78 15.49 15.75
N SER A 37 -10.61 14.51 15.45
CA SER A 37 -10.47 13.19 16.09
C SER A 37 -9.27 12.42 15.53
N PRO A 38 -8.64 11.55 16.34
CA PRO A 38 -7.61 10.64 15.85
C PRO A 38 -8.08 9.76 14.67
N SER A 39 -9.34 9.37 14.68
CA SER A 39 -9.96 8.61 13.58
C SER A 39 -9.94 9.37 12.25
N THR A 40 -10.11 10.68 12.28
CA THR A 40 -10.02 11.54 11.09
C THR A 40 -8.63 11.48 10.49
N VAL A 41 -7.60 11.59 11.32
CA VAL A 41 -6.19 11.51 10.87
C VAL A 41 -5.88 10.14 10.29
N THR A 42 -6.27 9.06 10.97
CA THR A 42 -6.02 7.69 10.49
C THR A 42 -6.73 7.39 9.17
N ARG A 43 -7.98 7.82 9.03
CA ARG A 43 -8.74 7.66 7.78
C ARG A 43 -8.13 8.45 6.64
N GLU A 44 -7.71 9.69 6.88
CA GLU A 44 -7.02 10.51 5.88
C GLU A 44 -5.77 9.82 5.34
N VAL A 45 -4.90 9.35 6.21
CA VAL A 45 -3.65 8.68 5.81
C VAL A 45 -3.94 7.39 5.04
N LYS A 46 -4.86 6.55 5.51
CA LYS A 46 -5.23 5.30 4.83
C LYS A 46 -5.84 5.53 3.46
N ALA A 47 -6.72 6.53 3.34
CA ALA A 47 -7.41 6.82 2.08
C ALA A 47 -6.51 7.46 1.03
N ASN A 48 -5.56 8.27 1.45
CA ASN A 48 -4.75 9.10 0.55
C ASN A 48 -3.27 8.69 0.50
N ARG A 49 -2.87 7.61 1.17
CA ARG A 49 -1.55 7.03 0.98
C ARG A 49 -1.40 6.57 -0.47
N HIS A 50 -0.25 6.80 -1.05
CA HIS A 50 0.03 6.36 -2.41
C HIS A 50 1.12 5.29 -2.43
N GLY A 51 0.90 4.26 -3.23
CA GLY A 51 1.87 3.20 -3.45
C GLY A 51 2.90 3.59 -4.50
N ARG A 52 4.15 3.22 -4.25
CA ARG A 52 5.19 3.26 -5.27
C ARG A 52 5.56 1.83 -5.66
N PRO A 53 5.70 1.55 -6.97
CA PRO A 53 6.21 0.26 -7.38
C PRO A 53 7.60 0.04 -6.77
N SER A 54 7.86 -1.20 -6.39
CA SER A 54 9.19 -1.56 -5.93
C SER A 54 10.20 -1.35 -7.06
N ARG A 55 11.34 -0.73 -6.74
CA ARG A 55 12.48 -0.65 -7.67
C ARG A 55 13.27 -1.97 -7.76
N ALA A 56 12.93 -2.95 -6.93
CA ALA A 56 13.51 -4.28 -7.06
C ALA A 56 13.25 -4.79 -8.48
N LYS A 57 14.28 -5.35 -9.10
CA LYS A 57 14.22 -5.97 -10.42
C LYS A 57 12.96 -6.81 -10.52
N ALA A 58 12.32 -6.77 -11.67
CA ALA A 58 11.03 -7.37 -11.95
C ALA A 58 10.83 -8.71 -11.22
N VAL A 59 10.16 -8.65 -10.08
CA VAL A 59 9.77 -9.84 -9.34
C VAL A 59 8.72 -10.55 -10.19
N ARG A 60 8.94 -11.83 -10.43
CA ARG A 60 7.99 -12.65 -11.19
C ARG A 60 6.59 -12.48 -10.62
N PRO A 61 5.54 -12.34 -11.45
CA PRO A 61 4.19 -12.06 -10.97
C PRO A 61 3.68 -13.03 -9.90
N ALA A 62 4.03 -14.32 -10.00
CA ALA A 62 3.66 -15.32 -9.00
C ALA A 62 4.20 -15.01 -7.60
N ARG A 63 5.39 -14.43 -7.47
CA ARG A 63 5.98 -14.04 -6.18
C ARG A 63 5.28 -12.87 -5.51
N LYS A 64 4.49 -12.12 -6.25
CA LYS A 64 3.69 -11.02 -5.71
C LYS A 64 2.44 -11.49 -4.98
N CYS A 65 2.13 -12.78 -5.04
CA CYS A 65 0.98 -13.36 -4.37
C CYS A 65 1.30 -13.75 -2.93
N ALA A 66 0.42 -13.41 -1.99
CA ALA A 66 0.53 -13.78 -0.59
C ALA A 66 0.49 -15.31 -0.38
N ASN A 67 -0.17 -16.02 -1.29
CA ASN A 67 -0.31 -17.47 -1.26
C ASN A 67 0.84 -18.22 -1.95
N TYR A 68 1.89 -17.51 -2.38
CA TYR A 68 2.97 -18.08 -3.19
C TYR A 68 3.60 -19.34 -2.58
N ASP A 69 3.91 -19.32 -1.29
CA ASP A 69 4.61 -20.44 -0.64
C ASP A 69 3.76 -21.70 -0.51
N GLY A 70 2.45 -21.54 -0.32
CA GLY A 70 1.48 -22.64 -0.21
C GLY A 70 0.61 -22.85 -1.44
N CYS A 71 0.94 -22.21 -2.57
CA CYS A 71 0.11 -22.25 -3.76
C CYS A 71 0.07 -23.65 -4.39
N ARG A 72 -1.15 -24.16 -4.60
CA ARG A 72 -1.39 -25.43 -5.32
C ARG A 72 -2.03 -25.22 -6.69
N ARG A 73 -2.33 -23.96 -7.07
CA ARG A 73 -3.00 -23.62 -8.33
C ARG A 73 -2.06 -23.29 -9.48
N PHE A 74 -0.76 -23.38 -9.29
CA PHE A 74 0.20 -23.05 -10.33
C PHE A 74 0.02 -23.85 -11.62
N ARG A 75 -0.48 -25.08 -11.53
CA ARG A 75 -0.80 -25.94 -12.70
C ARG A 75 -2.02 -25.43 -13.46
N ASP A 76 -3.03 -24.98 -12.74
CA ASP A 76 -4.29 -24.51 -13.34
C ASP A 76 -4.09 -23.16 -14.04
N VAL A 77 -3.21 -22.31 -13.49
CA VAL A 77 -2.89 -20.99 -14.05
C VAL A 77 -1.90 -21.11 -15.22
N CYS A 78 -0.93 -22.03 -15.12
CA CYS A 78 0.02 -22.30 -16.18
C CYS A 78 -0.38 -23.60 -16.90
N GLY A 79 -1.18 -23.50 -17.96
CA GLY A 79 -1.72 -24.65 -18.70
C GLY A 79 -0.68 -25.60 -19.31
N SER A 80 0.60 -25.23 -19.34
CA SER A 80 1.71 -26.03 -19.85
C SER A 80 2.66 -26.55 -18.77
N CYS A 81 2.25 -26.54 -17.51
CA CYS A 81 3.11 -27.02 -16.43
C CYS A 81 3.24 -28.54 -16.45
N SER A 82 4.42 -29.01 -16.85
CA SER A 82 4.79 -30.44 -16.86
C SER A 82 5.51 -30.90 -15.60
N GLN A 83 5.83 -29.97 -14.69
CA GLN A 83 6.60 -30.27 -13.49
C GLN A 83 5.68 -30.66 -12.33
N GLU A 84 5.82 -31.88 -11.87
CA GLU A 84 5.10 -32.35 -10.70
C GLU A 84 5.71 -31.80 -9.40
N GLY A 85 4.91 -31.07 -8.63
CA GLY A 85 5.19 -30.76 -7.25
C GLY A 85 6.16 -29.61 -6.94
N ARG A 86 6.84 -29.01 -7.91
CA ARG A 86 7.79 -27.93 -7.66
C ARG A 86 7.48 -26.67 -8.45
N ARG A 87 7.03 -25.65 -7.75
CA ARG A 87 6.91 -24.31 -8.29
C ARG A 87 8.30 -23.69 -8.49
N GLY A 88 8.50 -23.01 -9.61
CA GLY A 88 9.78 -22.36 -9.92
C GLY A 88 10.77 -23.24 -10.69
N ALA A 89 10.45 -24.51 -10.93
CA ALA A 89 11.32 -25.42 -11.65
C ALA A 89 11.34 -25.19 -13.17
N CYS A 90 10.30 -24.57 -13.72
CA CYS A 90 10.18 -24.25 -15.12
C CYS A 90 10.53 -22.78 -15.39
N ARG A 91 11.20 -22.50 -16.53
CA ARG A 91 11.51 -21.14 -16.98
C ARG A 91 10.25 -20.27 -17.14
N LEU A 92 9.14 -20.87 -17.52
CA LEU A 92 7.85 -20.20 -17.69
C LEU A 92 7.15 -19.92 -16.36
N CYS A 93 7.61 -20.56 -15.28
CA CYS A 93 7.06 -20.32 -13.95
C CYS A 93 7.37 -18.90 -13.49
N GLY A 94 6.37 -18.06 -13.48
CA GLY A 94 6.52 -16.65 -13.18
C GLY A 94 6.30 -15.72 -14.37
N LEU A 95 6.17 -16.27 -15.58
CA LEU A 95 5.62 -15.56 -16.72
C LEU A 95 4.09 -15.70 -16.76
N ALA A 96 3.53 -16.61 -15.98
CA ALA A 96 2.09 -16.76 -15.84
C ALA A 96 1.50 -15.47 -15.22
N SER A 97 0.45 -14.97 -15.84
CA SER A 97 -0.26 -13.77 -15.38
C SER A 97 -1.17 -14.09 -14.19
N CYS A 98 -0.56 -14.52 -13.07
CA CYS A 98 -1.30 -14.87 -11.86
C CYS A 98 -2.30 -13.80 -11.43
N PRO A 99 -1.97 -12.48 -11.48
CA PRO A 99 -2.93 -11.44 -11.15
C PRO A 99 -4.18 -11.47 -12.01
N ASP A 100 -4.04 -11.84 -13.28
CA ASP A 100 -5.13 -11.79 -14.26
C ASP A 100 -5.93 -13.10 -14.33
N LEU A 101 -5.27 -14.23 -14.11
CA LEU A 101 -5.85 -15.54 -14.35
C LEU A 101 -6.26 -16.29 -13.07
N CYS A 102 -5.61 -16.01 -11.94
CA CYS A 102 -5.89 -16.72 -10.70
C CYS A 102 -6.96 -16.02 -9.87
N PRO A 103 -8.10 -16.69 -9.58
CA PRO A 103 -9.15 -16.08 -8.74
C PRO A 103 -8.74 -15.90 -7.28
N ASP A 104 -7.75 -16.67 -6.82
CA ASP A 104 -7.23 -16.61 -5.45
C ASP A 104 -5.99 -15.73 -5.31
N PHE A 105 -5.65 -14.98 -6.35
CA PHE A 105 -4.52 -14.07 -6.28
C PHE A 105 -4.75 -13.00 -5.20
N ALA A 106 -3.85 -12.94 -4.23
CA ALA A 106 -3.86 -11.94 -3.17
C ALA A 106 -2.52 -11.19 -3.19
N PRO A 107 -2.51 -9.87 -3.42
CA PRO A 107 -1.27 -9.11 -3.41
C PRO A 107 -0.56 -9.22 -2.06
N ARG A 108 0.75 -9.42 -2.08
CA ARG A 108 1.56 -9.34 -0.87
C ARG A 108 1.62 -7.91 -0.37
N VAL A 109 1.27 -7.72 0.88
CA VAL A 109 1.30 -6.41 1.54
C VAL A 109 2.11 -6.54 2.83
N CYS A 110 2.91 -5.52 3.13
CA CYS A 110 3.68 -5.50 4.35
C CYS A 110 2.74 -5.36 5.56
N ALA A 111 2.90 -6.23 6.57
CA ALA A 111 2.10 -6.19 7.78
C ALA A 111 2.22 -4.88 8.57
N LEU A 112 3.34 -4.15 8.41
CA LEU A 112 3.54 -2.84 9.03
C LEU A 112 2.58 -1.78 8.51
N LEU A 113 1.99 -2.00 7.33
CA LEU A 113 1.01 -1.08 6.75
C LEU A 113 -0.36 -1.13 7.45
N ASP A 114 -0.58 -2.10 8.32
CA ASP A 114 -1.79 -2.20 9.14
C ASP A 114 -1.69 -1.44 10.46
N ARG A 115 -0.54 -0.84 10.73
CA ARG A 115 -0.24 -0.09 11.95
C ARG A 115 0.12 1.35 11.62
N TRP A 116 -0.21 2.25 12.56
CA TRP A 116 0.16 3.66 12.41
C TRP A 116 1.66 3.83 12.11
N PRO A 117 2.06 4.65 11.17
CA PRO A 117 1.23 5.55 10.34
C PRO A 117 0.70 4.92 9.05
N TYR A 118 0.60 3.60 8.93
CA TYR A 118 0.14 2.85 7.75
C TYR A 118 1.01 3.06 6.50
N LEU A 119 2.26 3.40 6.71
CA LEU A 119 3.26 3.76 5.69
C LEU A 119 4.55 2.98 5.91
N CYS A 120 5.39 2.92 4.86
CA CYS A 120 6.71 2.33 4.97
C CYS A 120 7.64 3.21 5.83
N ARG A 121 8.10 2.67 6.95
CA ARG A 121 9.02 3.34 7.89
C ARG A 121 10.39 2.65 8.01
N CYS A 122 10.66 1.70 7.15
CA CYS A 122 11.94 1.01 7.18
C CYS A 122 13.10 1.96 6.83
N ASP A 123 14.28 1.68 7.38
CA ASP A 123 15.49 2.39 7.00
C ASP A 123 15.82 2.19 5.50
N LYS A 124 16.77 2.98 5.01
CA LYS A 124 17.15 2.97 3.60
C LYS A 124 17.65 1.59 3.14
N ALA A 125 18.46 0.91 3.95
CA ALA A 125 19.01 -0.40 3.61
C ALA A 125 17.93 -1.46 3.51
N ARG A 126 17.00 -1.50 4.47
CA ARG A 126 15.87 -2.43 4.48
C ARG A 126 14.91 -2.15 3.33
N ARG A 127 14.65 -0.88 3.03
CA ARG A 127 13.80 -0.49 1.88
C ARG A 127 14.39 -0.91 0.54
N ALA A 128 15.71 -0.85 0.38
CA ALA A 128 16.38 -1.25 -0.84
C ALA A 128 16.23 -2.74 -1.15
N ARG A 129 16.11 -3.57 -0.12
CA ARG A 129 15.92 -5.03 -0.23
C ARG A 129 14.46 -5.46 -0.29
N CYS A 130 13.53 -4.57 0.03
CA CYS A 130 12.11 -4.88 0.11
C CYS A 130 11.50 -4.93 -1.29
N ASP A 131 10.89 -6.07 -1.63
CA ASP A 131 10.17 -6.30 -2.89
C ASP A 131 8.66 -6.03 -2.78
N LEU A 132 8.18 -5.64 -1.60
CA LEU A 132 6.78 -5.32 -1.37
C LEU A 132 6.42 -3.91 -1.84
N PRO A 133 5.14 -3.66 -2.20
CA PRO A 133 4.68 -2.32 -2.50
C PRO A 133 4.96 -1.35 -1.35
N LYS A 134 5.42 -0.17 -1.69
CA LYS A 134 5.78 0.87 -0.72
C LYS A 134 4.73 1.97 -0.73
N PHE A 135 4.31 2.38 0.45
CA PHE A 135 3.32 3.42 0.61
C PHE A 135 3.91 4.64 1.32
N ARG A 136 3.54 5.80 0.83
CA ARG A 136 3.90 7.10 1.38
C ARG A 136 2.68 8.01 1.46
N TYR A 137 2.75 9.00 2.31
CA TYR A 137 1.78 10.07 2.38
C TYR A 137 2.45 11.37 1.96
N ASP A 138 1.81 12.08 1.07
CA ASP A 138 2.26 13.37 0.53
C ASP A 138 1.03 14.28 0.48
N ALA A 139 1.08 15.38 1.21
CA ALA A 139 -0.04 16.30 1.36
C ALA A 139 -0.53 16.84 0.00
N ARG A 140 0.39 17.16 -0.90
CA ARG A 140 0.05 17.68 -2.23
C ARG A 140 -0.67 16.65 -3.08
N LYS A 141 -0.16 15.41 -3.08
CA LYS A 141 -0.82 14.31 -3.81
C LYS A 141 -2.17 13.95 -3.24
N ALA A 142 -2.32 14.01 -1.91
CA ALA A 142 -3.60 13.81 -1.26
C ALA A 142 -4.62 14.86 -1.71
N GLN A 143 -4.22 16.11 -1.79
CA GLN A 143 -5.05 17.22 -2.27
C GLN A 143 -5.40 17.07 -3.76
N ASP A 144 -4.43 16.75 -4.59
CA ASP A 144 -4.62 16.56 -6.04
C ASP A 144 -5.51 15.33 -6.33
N GLY A 145 -5.36 14.26 -5.54
CA GLY A 145 -6.19 13.06 -5.66
C GLY A 145 -7.67 13.33 -5.39
N LEU A 146 -7.99 14.17 -4.44
CA LEU A 146 -9.37 14.59 -4.16
C LEU A 146 -9.94 15.42 -5.32
N ALA A 147 -9.16 16.31 -5.90
CA ALA A 147 -9.56 17.08 -7.07
C ALA A 147 -9.88 16.16 -8.26
N THR A 148 -9.03 15.15 -8.50
CA THR A 148 -9.25 14.17 -9.58
C THR A 148 -10.50 13.34 -9.35
N LEU A 149 -10.78 12.90 -8.13
CA LEU A 149 -11.99 12.15 -7.79
C LEU A 149 -13.26 12.98 -7.97
N SER A 150 -13.23 14.28 -7.72
CA SER A 150 -14.39 15.15 -7.93
C SER A 150 -14.75 15.32 -9.39
N TRP A 151 -13.79 15.17 -10.31
CA TRP A 151 -14.04 15.23 -11.76
C TRP A 151 -14.65 13.95 -12.32
N THR A 152 -14.38 12.81 -11.70
CA THR A 152 -14.91 11.51 -12.15
C THR A 152 -16.33 11.22 -11.67
N VAL A 153 -16.86 11.98 -10.73
CA VAL A 153 -18.19 11.80 -10.14
C VAL A 153 -19.26 12.72 -10.78
N SER A 154 -18.85 13.60 -11.67
CA SER A 154 -19.81 14.47 -12.41
C SER A 154 -20.45 13.77 -13.59
#